data_d9d9f6351657742d906cf948a6a807ba
#
_entry.id   d9d9f6351657742d906cf948a6a807ba
#
_cell.length_a   1.000
_cell.length_b   1.000
_cell.length_c   1.000
_cell.angle_alpha   90.00
_cell.angle_beta   90.00
_cell.angle_gamma   90.00
#
_symmetry.space_group_name_H-M   'P 1'
#
loop_
_entity.id
_entity.type
_entity.pdbx_description
1 polymer ?
#
loop_
_entity_poly.entity_id
_entity_poly.type
_entity_poly.pdbx_seq_one_letter_code
_entity_poly.pdbx_strand_id
1 'polypeptide(L)'
;MTKAINLINKYSIVTGASGFIGSSVAIKLATHGSNLILIDIDYNQLNKLSKKLKKLNKKIKVDIVTSDLSKELERKDLIKYIKVNYNKIDIMVNSIGMVGTDTSDGWNVEYEKQSLDAWDKCIGVNLTAVFFLIQGIHKLMRKTKNASIVNISSIYGVIAPDWRMYEGTDIYNPAAYSVSKAGMINMSRWLASTLSPHIRVNCISPGGVLRNQKKIFIKKYSEKTLLKRMANESDISNPVLFLASDMSSYITGHNLIVDGGFTIK
;
A
#
# COMPACT_ATOMS: atom_id res chain seq x y z
N MET A 1 -15.20 27.46 5.94
CA MET A 1 -14.66 26.49 6.90
C MET A 1 -14.32 25.20 6.14
N THR A 2 -13.07 24.82 6.07
CA THR A 2 -12.64 23.55 5.49
C THR A 2 -13.19 22.43 6.35
N LYS A 3 -14.07 21.58 5.79
CA LYS A 3 -14.58 20.40 6.51
C LYS A 3 -13.38 19.50 6.86
N ALA A 4 -13.14 19.29 8.14
CA ALA A 4 -12.16 18.30 8.60
C ALA A 4 -12.49 16.92 7.98
N ILE A 5 -11.47 16.14 7.66
CA ILE A 5 -11.67 14.78 7.13
C ILE A 5 -12.47 13.98 8.18
N ASN A 6 -13.59 13.43 7.76
CA ASN A 6 -14.48 12.63 8.60
C ASN A 6 -14.77 11.30 7.91
N LEU A 7 -14.36 10.20 8.55
CA LEU A 7 -14.56 8.84 8.07
C LEU A 7 -15.49 8.01 8.99
N ILE A 8 -16.27 8.69 9.85
CA ILE A 8 -17.24 8.02 10.74
C ILE A 8 -18.23 7.20 9.89
N ASN A 9 -18.51 5.96 10.34
CA ASN A 9 -19.34 4.98 9.64
C ASN A 9 -18.81 4.49 8.29
N LYS A 10 -17.59 4.85 7.89
CA LYS A 10 -16.90 4.25 6.76
C LYS A 10 -16.25 2.93 7.17
N TYR A 11 -16.17 2.00 6.22
CA TYR A 11 -15.43 0.73 6.36
C TYR A 11 -14.23 0.75 5.42
N SER A 12 -13.04 0.62 6.01
CA SER A 12 -11.76 0.65 5.28
C SER A 12 -11.05 -0.70 5.38
N ILE A 13 -10.71 -1.27 4.24
CA ILE A 13 -9.79 -2.41 4.14
C ILE A 13 -8.36 -1.88 4.03
N VAL A 14 -7.43 -2.46 4.78
CA VAL A 14 -5.99 -2.23 4.65
C VAL A 14 -5.30 -3.58 4.51
N THR A 15 -4.70 -3.86 3.34
CA THR A 15 -3.84 -5.04 3.13
C THR A 15 -2.39 -4.70 3.45
N GLY A 16 -1.60 -5.67 3.94
CA GLY A 16 -0.27 -5.39 4.46
C GLY A 16 -0.32 -4.51 5.71
N ALA A 17 -1.38 -4.69 6.53
CA ALA A 17 -1.71 -3.79 7.62
C ALA A 17 -0.72 -3.84 8.79
N SER A 18 0.02 -4.94 8.96
CA SER A 18 1.05 -5.07 9.99
C SER A 18 2.39 -4.43 9.58
N GLY A 19 2.57 -4.15 8.29
CA GLY A 19 3.74 -3.47 7.76
C GLY A 19 3.80 -1.99 8.20
N PHE A 20 4.95 -1.37 8.00
CA PHE A 20 5.20 0.01 8.46
C PHE A 20 4.22 1.03 7.85
N ILE A 21 4.06 1.04 6.53
CA ILE A 21 3.14 1.95 5.85
C ILE A 21 1.69 1.57 6.18
N GLY A 22 1.33 0.28 6.07
CA GLY A 22 -0.03 -0.20 6.33
C GLY A 22 -0.51 0.12 7.75
N SER A 23 0.33 -0.07 8.76
CA SER A 23 -0.01 0.25 10.15
C SER A 23 -0.18 1.76 10.38
N SER A 24 0.67 2.59 9.77
CA SER A 24 0.53 4.04 9.82
C SER A 24 -0.76 4.52 9.14
N VAL A 25 -1.10 3.94 7.99
CA VAL A 25 -2.38 4.20 7.29
C VAL A 25 -3.56 3.79 8.16
N ALA A 26 -3.53 2.59 8.75
CA ALA A 26 -4.60 2.12 9.64
C ALA A 26 -4.80 3.06 10.84
N ILE A 27 -3.71 3.56 11.44
CA ILE A 27 -3.78 4.54 12.53
C ILE A 27 -4.43 5.84 12.05
N LYS A 28 -4.06 6.36 10.88
CA LYS A 28 -4.66 7.59 10.33
C LYS A 28 -6.15 7.42 10.06
N LEU A 29 -6.57 6.34 9.43
CA LEU A 29 -7.99 6.05 9.16
C LEU A 29 -8.79 5.92 10.46
N ALA A 30 -8.26 5.20 11.46
CA ALA A 30 -8.88 5.05 12.78
C ALA A 30 -9.05 6.39 13.52
N THR A 31 -8.01 7.25 13.47
CA THR A 31 -8.06 8.59 14.09
C THR A 31 -9.19 9.45 13.51
N HIS A 32 -9.51 9.25 12.23
CA HIS A 32 -10.60 9.96 11.55
C HIS A 32 -11.95 9.22 11.59
N GLY A 33 -12.03 8.14 12.39
CA GLY A 33 -13.31 7.48 12.71
C GLY A 33 -13.69 6.31 11.81
N SER A 34 -12.82 5.84 10.91
CA SER A 34 -13.14 4.68 10.08
C SER A 34 -13.13 3.37 10.86
N ASN A 35 -14.08 2.51 10.60
CA ASN A 35 -14.01 1.09 10.95
C ASN A 35 -12.99 0.41 10.05
N LEU A 36 -12.26 -0.58 10.56
CA LEU A 36 -11.13 -1.17 9.88
C LEU A 36 -11.26 -2.68 9.73
N ILE A 37 -10.85 -3.17 8.56
CA ILE A 37 -10.62 -4.57 8.25
C ILE A 37 -9.13 -4.67 7.90
N LEU A 38 -8.34 -5.20 8.83
CA LEU A 38 -6.89 -5.30 8.72
C LEU A 38 -6.51 -6.68 8.20
N ILE A 39 -5.77 -6.74 7.11
CA ILE A 39 -5.40 -7.99 6.44
C ILE A 39 -3.88 -8.08 6.37
N ASP A 40 -3.32 -9.17 6.89
CA ASP A 40 -1.90 -9.47 6.83
C ASP A 40 -1.66 -10.97 7.09
N ILE A 41 -0.44 -11.42 6.86
CA ILE A 41 -0.02 -12.79 7.18
C ILE A 41 0.32 -12.98 8.67
N ASP A 42 0.74 -11.89 9.36
CA ASP A 42 1.17 -11.94 10.76
C ASP A 42 0.03 -11.60 11.74
N TYR A 43 -0.61 -12.63 12.26
CA TYR A 43 -1.66 -12.51 13.27
C TYR A 43 -1.21 -11.73 14.51
N ASN A 44 0.01 -11.97 15.00
CA ASN A 44 0.48 -11.35 16.24
C ASN A 44 0.62 -9.83 16.09
N GLN A 45 1.16 -9.37 14.97
CA GLN A 45 1.28 -7.94 14.68
C GLN A 45 -0.10 -7.31 14.42
N LEU A 46 -1.00 -7.99 13.68
CA LEU A 46 -2.38 -7.55 13.50
C LEU A 46 -3.09 -7.36 14.84
N ASN A 47 -2.96 -8.32 15.76
CA ASN A 47 -3.59 -8.26 17.09
C ASN A 47 -3.04 -7.09 17.93
N LYS A 48 -1.72 -6.87 17.92
CA LYS A 48 -1.09 -5.71 18.58
C LYS A 48 -1.63 -4.39 18.00
N LEU A 49 -1.70 -4.29 16.68
CA LEU A 49 -2.23 -3.11 15.99
C LEU A 49 -3.71 -2.90 16.34
N SER A 50 -4.54 -3.93 16.27
CA SER A 50 -5.97 -3.87 16.62
C SER A 50 -6.18 -3.34 18.04
N LYS A 51 -5.43 -3.87 19.02
CA LYS A 51 -5.49 -3.37 20.42
C LYS A 51 -5.12 -1.90 20.51
N LYS A 52 -4.07 -1.47 19.80
CA LYS A 52 -3.65 -0.06 19.74
C LYS A 52 -4.76 0.82 19.15
N LEU A 53 -5.38 0.42 18.06
CA LEU A 53 -6.43 1.17 17.39
C LEU A 53 -7.71 1.30 18.22
N LYS A 54 -8.13 0.22 18.89
CA LYS A 54 -9.28 0.23 19.81
C LYS A 54 -9.04 1.13 21.03
N LYS A 55 -7.77 1.25 21.48
CA LYS A 55 -7.38 2.20 22.53
C LYS A 55 -7.43 3.65 22.04
N LEU A 56 -6.97 3.88 20.79
CA LEU A 56 -6.92 5.21 20.18
C LEU A 56 -8.33 5.77 19.92
N ASN A 57 -9.23 4.92 19.44
CA ASN A 57 -10.62 5.31 19.18
C ASN A 57 -11.58 4.17 19.56
N LYS A 58 -12.24 4.30 20.71
CA LYS A 58 -13.16 3.30 21.25
C LYS A 58 -14.46 3.16 20.44
N LYS A 59 -14.77 4.09 19.53
CA LYS A 59 -16.01 4.11 18.75
C LYS A 59 -15.93 3.31 17.45
N ILE A 60 -14.75 2.91 17.01
CA ILE A 60 -14.54 2.17 15.77
C ILE A 60 -14.58 0.65 15.99
N LYS A 61 -15.00 -0.06 14.96
CA LYS A 61 -14.82 -1.52 14.86
C LYS A 61 -13.50 -1.82 14.18
N VAL A 62 -12.78 -2.81 14.69
CA VAL A 62 -11.50 -3.26 14.11
C VAL A 62 -11.53 -4.77 14.03
N ASP A 63 -11.63 -5.29 12.83
CA ASP A 63 -11.53 -6.70 12.52
C ASP A 63 -10.16 -7.02 11.95
N ILE A 64 -9.63 -8.19 12.26
CA ILE A 64 -8.35 -8.69 11.75
C ILE A 64 -8.61 -10.00 10.98
N VAL A 65 -8.01 -10.12 9.81
CA VAL A 65 -8.08 -11.32 8.97
C VAL A 65 -6.65 -11.72 8.61
N THR A 66 -6.22 -12.87 9.10
CA THR A 66 -4.94 -13.45 8.70
C THR A 66 -5.10 -14.14 7.37
N SER A 67 -4.32 -13.75 6.37
CA SER A 67 -4.40 -14.31 5.03
C SER A 67 -3.08 -14.13 4.29
N ASP A 68 -2.56 -15.21 3.73
CA ASP A 68 -1.42 -15.20 2.81
C ASP A 68 -1.91 -14.93 1.38
N LEU A 69 -1.84 -13.69 0.96
CA LEU A 69 -2.34 -13.28 -0.35
C LEU A 69 -1.47 -13.77 -1.52
N SER A 70 -0.35 -14.46 -1.29
CA SER A 70 0.36 -15.20 -2.33
C SER A 70 -0.44 -16.39 -2.82
N LYS A 71 -1.30 -16.97 -1.96
CA LYS A 71 -2.07 -18.18 -2.21
C LYS A 71 -3.47 -17.85 -2.75
N GLU A 72 -3.84 -18.48 -3.85
CA GLU A 72 -5.13 -18.25 -4.51
C GLU A 72 -6.32 -18.62 -3.64
N LEU A 73 -6.26 -19.76 -2.93
CA LEU A 73 -7.34 -20.22 -2.06
C LEU A 73 -7.60 -19.21 -0.93
N GLU A 74 -6.53 -18.71 -0.29
CA GLU A 74 -6.68 -17.73 0.78
C GLU A 74 -7.26 -16.40 0.29
N ARG A 75 -6.92 -15.98 -0.94
CA ARG A 75 -7.57 -14.81 -1.59
C ARG A 75 -9.07 -15.05 -1.81
N LYS A 76 -9.48 -16.24 -2.27
CA LYS A 76 -10.89 -16.61 -2.46
C LYS A 76 -11.65 -16.62 -1.14
N ASP A 77 -11.07 -17.21 -0.10
CA ASP A 77 -11.67 -17.28 1.24
C ASP A 77 -11.82 -15.90 1.87
N LEU A 78 -10.81 -15.04 1.72
CA LEU A 78 -10.88 -13.64 2.16
C LEU A 78 -12.02 -12.88 1.47
N ILE A 79 -12.15 -13.01 0.15
CA ILE A 79 -13.24 -12.36 -0.60
C ILE A 79 -14.60 -12.86 -0.12
N LYS A 80 -14.75 -14.18 0.09
CA LYS A 80 -15.97 -14.78 0.63
C LYS A 80 -16.27 -14.25 2.02
N TYR A 81 -15.28 -14.22 2.91
CA TYR A 81 -15.42 -13.64 4.25
C TYR A 81 -15.93 -12.18 4.21
N ILE A 82 -15.30 -11.33 3.38
CA ILE A 82 -15.70 -9.94 3.25
C ILE A 82 -17.15 -9.82 2.74
N LYS A 83 -17.53 -10.60 1.72
CA LYS A 83 -18.89 -10.58 1.15
C LYS A 83 -19.98 -11.02 2.13
N VAL A 84 -19.66 -11.96 3.03
CA VAL A 84 -20.60 -12.48 4.03
C VAL A 84 -20.76 -11.50 5.19
N ASN A 85 -19.68 -10.88 5.64
CA ASN A 85 -19.67 -10.08 6.87
C ASN A 85 -19.92 -8.59 6.68
N TYR A 86 -19.82 -8.08 5.43
CA TYR A 86 -19.95 -6.66 5.14
C TYR A 86 -20.92 -6.37 4.00
N ASN A 87 -21.83 -5.45 4.23
CA ASN A 87 -22.79 -5.01 3.21
C ASN A 87 -22.21 -3.96 2.25
N LYS A 88 -21.17 -3.24 2.69
CA LYS A 88 -20.48 -2.20 1.92
C LYS A 88 -19.02 -2.09 2.34
N ILE A 89 -18.17 -1.58 1.44
CA ILE A 89 -16.80 -1.15 1.70
C ILE A 89 -16.63 0.24 1.10
N ASP A 90 -16.14 1.19 1.88
CA ASP A 90 -15.98 2.58 1.46
C ASP A 90 -14.57 2.87 0.94
N ILE A 91 -13.55 2.28 1.58
CA ILE A 91 -12.15 2.56 1.29
C ILE A 91 -11.38 1.23 1.21
N MET A 92 -10.48 1.13 0.24
CA MET A 92 -9.50 0.04 0.19
C MET A 92 -8.10 0.61 -0.02
N VAL A 93 -7.18 0.29 0.89
CA VAL A 93 -5.77 0.64 0.76
C VAL A 93 -4.96 -0.63 0.58
N ASN A 94 -4.33 -0.77 -0.58
CA ASN A 94 -3.46 -1.89 -0.90
C ASN A 94 -2.02 -1.51 -0.59
N SER A 95 -1.55 -1.90 0.60
CA SER A 95 -0.17 -1.68 1.08
C SER A 95 0.62 -2.98 1.18
N ILE A 96 0.04 -4.11 0.73
CA ILE A 96 0.77 -5.36 0.62
C ILE A 96 1.88 -5.24 -0.42
N GLY A 97 3.00 -5.90 -0.16
CA GLY A 97 4.07 -5.99 -1.15
C GLY A 97 5.28 -6.75 -0.63
N MET A 98 5.86 -7.55 -1.52
CA MET A 98 7.19 -8.10 -1.37
C MET A 98 8.17 -6.96 -1.62
N VAL A 99 9.08 -6.70 -0.68
CA VAL A 99 10.01 -5.57 -0.70
C VAL A 99 11.45 -6.04 -0.52
N GLY A 100 12.42 -5.16 -0.63
CA GLY A 100 13.86 -5.50 -0.60
C GLY A 100 14.34 -6.27 0.64
N THR A 101 13.56 -6.30 1.72
CA THR A 101 13.86 -7.08 2.94
C THR A 101 13.31 -8.51 2.92
N ASP A 102 12.63 -8.93 1.86
CA ASP A 102 12.23 -10.34 1.70
C ASP A 102 13.46 -11.22 1.57
N THR A 103 13.40 -12.42 2.15
CA THR A 103 14.52 -13.37 2.21
C THR A 103 14.35 -14.53 1.23
N SER A 104 13.43 -14.43 0.27
CA SER A 104 13.26 -15.46 -0.76
C SER A 104 14.54 -15.62 -1.56
N ASP A 105 14.86 -16.88 -1.89
CA ASP A 105 16.02 -17.20 -2.70
C ASP A 105 15.93 -16.53 -4.08
N GLY A 106 17.05 -15.98 -4.55
CA GLY A 106 17.11 -15.24 -5.81
C GLY A 106 16.41 -13.88 -5.80
N TRP A 107 16.07 -13.31 -4.62
CA TRP A 107 15.38 -12.02 -4.52
C TRP A 107 16.32 -10.82 -4.40
N ASN A 108 17.03 -10.68 -3.30
CA ASN A 108 17.91 -9.53 -3.03
C ASN A 108 19.36 -9.83 -3.46
N VAL A 109 19.55 -10.10 -4.73
CA VAL A 109 20.81 -10.54 -5.34
C VAL A 109 21.10 -9.78 -6.64
N GLU A 110 22.31 -9.94 -7.17
CA GLU A 110 22.72 -9.44 -8.49
C GLU A 110 21.78 -9.92 -9.59
N TYR A 111 21.71 -9.18 -10.68
CA TYR A 111 20.78 -9.44 -11.78
C TYR A 111 20.83 -10.90 -12.28
N GLU A 112 22.04 -11.42 -12.49
CA GLU A 112 22.28 -12.77 -13.03
C GLU A 112 21.81 -13.90 -12.10
N LYS A 113 21.63 -13.58 -10.82
CA LYS A 113 21.20 -14.54 -9.77
C LYS A 113 19.72 -14.40 -9.41
N GLN A 114 18.99 -13.43 -10.00
CA GLN A 114 17.57 -13.27 -9.74
C GLN A 114 16.79 -14.46 -10.31
N SER A 115 15.95 -15.11 -9.48
CA SER A 115 15.21 -16.31 -9.87
C SER A 115 13.83 -15.99 -10.41
N LEU A 116 13.32 -16.86 -11.32
CA LEU A 116 11.94 -16.78 -11.79
C LEU A 116 10.93 -17.03 -10.68
N ASP A 117 11.24 -17.88 -9.71
CA ASP A 117 10.36 -18.15 -8.56
C ASP A 117 10.16 -16.87 -7.72
N ALA A 118 11.25 -16.12 -7.45
CA ALA A 118 11.16 -14.84 -6.76
C ALA A 118 10.41 -13.79 -7.60
N TRP A 119 10.60 -13.80 -8.91
CA TRP A 119 9.86 -12.96 -9.85
C TRP A 119 8.37 -13.24 -9.79
N ASP A 120 7.95 -14.50 -9.97
CA ASP A 120 6.54 -14.91 -9.98
C ASP A 120 5.86 -14.65 -8.63
N LYS A 121 6.56 -14.93 -7.53
CA LYS A 121 6.10 -14.59 -6.18
C LYS A 121 5.86 -13.09 -6.03
N CYS A 122 6.79 -12.25 -6.50
CA CYS A 122 6.65 -10.80 -6.43
C CYS A 122 5.44 -10.30 -7.25
N ILE A 123 5.31 -10.72 -8.50
CA ILE A 123 4.17 -10.36 -9.34
C ILE A 123 2.87 -10.87 -8.71
N GLY A 124 2.88 -12.10 -8.20
CA GLY A 124 1.73 -12.70 -7.51
C GLY A 124 1.24 -11.89 -6.33
N VAL A 125 2.15 -11.46 -5.45
CA VAL A 125 1.81 -10.68 -4.24
C VAL A 125 1.53 -9.23 -4.56
N ASN A 126 2.43 -8.58 -5.31
CA ASN A 126 2.37 -7.11 -5.49
C ASN A 126 1.29 -6.67 -6.48
N LEU A 127 0.93 -7.52 -7.45
CA LEU A 127 0.05 -7.12 -8.54
C LEU A 127 -1.18 -8.03 -8.66
N THR A 128 -0.99 -9.35 -8.82
CA THR A 128 -2.10 -10.29 -9.04
C THR A 128 -3.06 -10.32 -7.85
N ALA A 129 -2.55 -10.38 -6.63
CA ALA A 129 -3.38 -10.40 -5.43
C ALA A 129 -4.24 -9.14 -5.30
N VAL A 130 -3.68 -7.97 -5.58
CA VAL A 130 -4.40 -6.69 -5.53
C VAL A 130 -5.52 -6.64 -6.58
N PHE A 131 -5.21 -7.03 -7.82
CA PHE A 131 -6.21 -7.13 -8.90
C PHE A 131 -7.36 -8.05 -8.49
N PHE A 132 -7.05 -9.25 -8.02
CA PHE A 132 -8.04 -10.26 -7.66
C PHE A 132 -8.95 -9.82 -6.50
N LEU A 133 -8.39 -9.18 -5.48
CA LEU A 133 -9.16 -8.62 -4.37
C LEU A 133 -10.10 -7.51 -4.84
N ILE A 134 -9.61 -6.55 -5.64
CA ILE A 134 -10.45 -5.47 -6.17
C ILE A 134 -11.59 -6.05 -7.02
N GLN A 135 -11.28 -7.01 -7.91
CA GLN A 135 -12.27 -7.70 -8.72
C GLN A 135 -13.32 -8.41 -7.85
N GLY A 136 -12.89 -9.02 -6.74
CA GLY A 136 -13.78 -9.73 -5.83
C GLY A 136 -14.74 -8.83 -5.05
N ILE A 137 -14.32 -7.61 -4.68
CA ILE A 137 -15.07 -6.75 -3.73
C ILE A 137 -15.65 -5.47 -4.32
N HIS A 138 -15.30 -5.09 -5.58
CA HIS A 138 -15.74 -3.82 -6.17
C HIS A 138 -17.27 -3.61 -6.13
N LYS A 139 -18.06 -4.68 -6.23
CA LYS A 139 -19.53 -4.59 -6.11
C LYS A 139 -19.99 -4.10 -4.73
N LEU A 140 -19.28 -4.45 -3.65
CA LEU A 140 -19.55 -3.90 -2.31
C LEU A 140 -19.15 -2.42 -2.22
N MET A 141 -18.09 -2.03 -2.91
CA MET A 141 -17.65 -0.64 -2.96
C MET A 141 -18.62 0.24 -3.76
N ARG A 142 -19.23 -0.27 -4.83
CA ARG A 142 -20.25 0.46 -5.58
C ARG A 142 -21.52 0.79 -4.79
N LYS A 143 -21.75 0.13 -3.65
CA LYS A 143 -22.90 0.42 -2.77
C LYS A 143 -22.70 1.69 -1.94
N THR A 144 -21.51 2.28 -2.00
CA THR A 144 -21.22 3.51 -1.26
C THR A 144 -21.05 4.70 -2.20
N LYS A 145 -21.36 5.89 -1.69
CA LYS A 145 -21.07 7.13 -2.41
C LYS A 145 -19.59 7.49 -2.23
N ASN A 146 -18.87 7.79 -3.31
CA ASN A 146 -17.47 8.20 -3.30
C ASN A 146 -16.50 7.14 -2.72
N ALA A 147 -16.68 5.87 -3.10
CA ALA A 147 -15.69 4.84 -2.72
C ALA A 147 -14.29 5.17 -3.28
N SER A 148 -13.25 4.80 -2.53
CA SER A 148 -11.87 5.08 -2.91
C SER A 148 -10.97 3.86 -2.75
N ILE A 149 -10.16 3.59 -3.78
CA ILE A 149 -9.06 2.64 -3.75
C ILE A 149 -7.75 3.43 -3.83
N VAL A 150 -6.82 3.16 -2.92
CA VAL A 150 -5.48 3.73 -2.91
C VAL A 150 -4.46 2.59 -2.94
N ASN A 151 -3.72 2.48 -4.02
CA ASN A 151 -2.69 1.47 -4.19
C ASN A 151 -1.31 2.05 -3.86
N ILE A 152 -0.49 1.30 -3.12
CA ILE A 152 0.88 1.71 -2.79
C ILE A 152 1.85 1.10 -3.80
N SER A 153 2.40 1.96 -4.67
CA SER A 153 3.46 1.64 -5.60
C SER A 153 4.84 1.99 -5.02
N SER A 154 5.71 2.56 -5.82
CA SER A 154 7.06 3.03 -5.48
C SER A 154 7.56 4.01 -6.54
N ILE A 155 8.54 4.85 -6.19
CA ILE A 155 9.32 5.59 -7.20
C ILE A 155 9.96 4.66 -8.22
N TYR A 156 10.30 3.42 -7.86
CA TYR A 156 10.83 2.42 -8.79
C TYR A 156 9.78 1.84 -9.77
N GLY A 157 8.53 2.23 -9.65
CA GLY A 157 7.54 2.08 -10.71
C GLY A 157 7.52 3.26 -11.69
N VAL A 158 8.26 4.33 -11.41
CA VAL A 158 8.33 5.59 -12.20
C VAL A 158 9.68 5.76 -12.86
N ILE A 159 10.76 5.47 -12.11
CA ILE A 159 12.15 5.59 -12.57
C ILE A 159 12.92 4.28 -12.35
N ALA A 160 14.00 4.11 -13.09
CA ALA A 160 14.95 3.03 -12.84
C ALA A 160 15.75 3.27 -11.55
N PRO A 161 16.29 2.20 -10.92
CA PRO A 161 17.17 2.34 -9.78
C PRO A 161 18.46 3.10 -10.14
N ASP A 162 18.88 4.00 -9.25
CA ASP A 162 20.21 4.60 -9.31
C ASP A 162 21.17 3.70 -8.52
N TRP A 163 21.95 2.90 -9.23
CA TRP A 163 22.81 1.89 -8.62
C TRP A 163 23.88 2.48 -7.69
N ARG A 164 24.28 3.73 -7.88
CA ARG A 164 25.23 4.43 -7.00
C ARG A 164 24.72 4.51 -5.55
N MET A 165 23.38 4.46 -5.36
CA MET A 165 22.76 4.43 -4.04
C MET A 165 23.09 3.16 -3.27
N TYR A 166 23.29 2.05 -3.98
CA TYR A 166 23.47 0.71 -3.42
C TYR A 166 24.94 0.33 -3.23
N GLU A 167 25.86 1.08 -3.79
CA GLU A 167 27.30 0.87 -3.60
C GLU A 167 27.71 0.90 -2.12
N GLY A 168 28.46 -0.11 -1.68
CA GLY A 168 28.86 -0.29 -0.28
C GLY A 168 27.74 -0.82 0.62
N THR A 169 26.66 -1.35 0.03
CA THR A 169 25.57 -2.03 0.75
C THR A 169 25.39 -3.45 0.23
N ASP A 170 24.67 -4.29 0.98
CA ASP A 170 24.28 -5.64 0.54
C ASP A 170 22.81 -5.62 0.04
N ILE A 171 22.36 -4.48 -0.47
CA ILE A 171 20.98 -4.27 -0.93
C ILE A 171 20.99 -4.19 -2.45
N TYR A 172 20.07 -4.93 -3.06
CA TYR A 172 19.77 -4.86 -4.49
C TYR A 172 18.34 -4.43 -4.71
N ASN A 173 18.03 -4.02 -5.93
CA ASN A 173 16.66 -3.73 -6.33
C ASN A 173 16.23 -4.76 -7.39
N PRO A 174 15.43 -5.77 -7.00
CA PRO A 174 15.02 -6.81 -7.95
C PRO A 174 14.18 -6.24 -9.09
N ALA A 175 14.42 -6.72 -10.32
CA ALA A 175 13.68 -6.29 -11.50
C ALA A 175 12.16 -6.48 -11.34
N ALA A 176 11.75 -7.62 -10.78
CA ALA A 176 10.34 -7.91 -10.50
C ALA A 176 9.67 -6.86 -9.61
N TYR A 177 10.41 -6.28 -8.64
CA TYR A 177 9.86 -5.21 -7.81
C TYR A 177 9.50 -3.98 -8.64
N SER A 178 10.44 -3.46 -9.42
CA SER A 178 10.21 -2.28 -10.27
C SER A 178 9.09 -2.52 -11.27
N VAL A 179 9.08 -3.69 -11.94
CA VAL A 179 8.04 -4.08 -12.89
C VAL A 179 6.66 -4.17 -12.21
N SER A 180 6.58 -4.82 -11.04
CA SER A 180 5.32 -4.92 -10.31
C SER A 180 4.78 -3.55 -9.89
N LYS A 181 5.66 -2.62 -9.50
CA LYS A 181 5.26 -1.28 -9.09
C LYS A 181 4.87 -0.38 -10.27
N ALA A 182 5.52 -0.53 -11.43
CA ALA A 182 5.08 0.10 -12.68
C ALA A 182 3.72 -0.46 -13.13
N GLY A 183 3.55 -1.78 -13.07
CA GLY A 183 2.27 -2.45 -13.33
C GLY A 183 1.15 -1.96 -12.43
N MET A 184 1.43 -1.73 -11.13
CA MET A 184 0.46 -1.17 -10.17
C MET A 184 0.00 0.24 -10.57
N ILE A 185 0.90 1.10 -11.03
CA ILE A 185 0.56 2.45 -11.49
C ILE A 185 -0.40 2.36 -12.69
N ASN A 186 -0.05 1.55 -13.70
CA ASN A 186 -0.89 1.44 -14.90
C ASN A 186 -2.20 0.70 -14.62
N MET A 187 -2.20 -0.35 -13.79
CA MET A 187 -3.42 -1.02 -13.33
C MET A 187 -4.36 -0.05 -12.61
N SER A 188 -3.81 0.87 -11.81
CA SER A 188 -4.64 1.88 -11.11
C SER A 188 -5.35 2.81 -12.10
N ARG A 189 -4.69 3.20 -13.20
CA ARG A 189 -5.31 4.00 -14.29
C ARG A 189 -6.40 3.21 -15.00
N TRP A 190 -6.12 1.96 -15.34
CA TRP A 190 -7.10 1.08 -15.98
C TRP A 190 -8.34 0.86 -15.11
N LEU A 191 -8.13 0.59 -13.82
CA LEU A 191 -9.21 0.42 -12.84
C LEU A 191 -10.01 1.71 -12.65
N ALA A 192 -9.36 2.87 -12.62
CA ALA A 192 -10.03 4.16 -12.54
C ALA A 192 -10.98 4.37 -13.72
N SER A 193 -10.55 4.08 -14.95
CA SER A 193 -11.39 4.15 -16.14
C SER A 193 -12.57 3.17 -16.08
N THR A 194 -12.33 1.94 -15.61
CA THR A 194 -13.34 0.86 -15.61
C THR A 194 -14.38 1.01 -14.49
N LEU A 195 -13.95 1.51 -13.30
CA LEU A 195 -14.80 1.55 -12.11
C LEU A 195 -15.49 2.90 -11.88
N SER A 196 -15.13 3.93 -12.66
CA SER A 196 -15.83 5.22 -12.65
C SER A 196 -17.29 5.07 -13.10
N PRO A 197 -18.19 5.98 -12.66
CA PRO A 197 -17.97 7.10 -11.73
C PRO A 197 -18.10 6.69 -10.25
N HIS A 198 -18.29 5.40 -9.96
CA HIS A 198 -18.66 4.94 -8.62
C HIS A 198 -17.47 4.82 -7.64
N ILE A 199 -16.28 4.48 -8.17
CA ILE A 199 -15.08 4.21 -7.37
C ILE A 199 -13.93 5.01 -7.95
N ARG A 200 -13.30 5.84 -7.15
CA ARG A 200 -12.02 6.48 -7.50
C ARG A 200 -10.89 5.50 -7.23
N VAL A 201 -9.93 5.42 -8.13
CA VAL A 201 -8.74 4.58 -7.96
C VAL A 201 -7.52 5.44 -8.21
N ASN A 202 -6.66 5.55 -7.20
CA ASN A 202 -5.41 6.30 -7.27
C ASN A 202 -4.24 5.46 -6.78
N CYS A 203 -3.04 5.89 -7.12
CA CYS A 203 -1.81 5.28 -6.70
C CYS A 203 -0.94 6.28 -5.94
N ILE A 204 -0.18 5.83 -4.97
CA ILE A 204 0.90 6.59 -4.33
C ILE A 204 2.20 5.89 -4.66
N SER A 205 3.21 6.66 -5.08
CA SER A 205 4.58 6.21 -5.31
C SER A 205 5.52 6.81 -4.26
N PRO A 206 5.73 6.12 -3.13
CA PRO A 206 6.65 6.56 -2.10
C PRO A 206 8.09 6.54 -2.59
N GLY A 207 8.90 7.50 -2.12
CA GLY A 207 10.34 7.37 -2.05
C GLY A 207 10.78 6.47 -0.89
N GLY A 208 12.08 6.46 -0.59
CA GLY A 208 12.65 5.71 0.50
C GLY A 208 12.13 6.17 1.87
N VAL A 209 11.51 5.26 2.59
CA VAL A 209 11.05 5.49 3.97
C VAL A 209 12.12 5.01 4.94
N LEU A 210 12.47 5.84 5.91
CA LEU A 210 13.53 5.56 6.89
C LEU A 210 13.18 4.33 7.73
N ARG A 211 14.13 3.41 7.80
CA ARG A 211 14.11 2.16 8.59
C ARG A 211 15.50 1.93 9.16
N ASN A 212 15.84 0.68 9.34
CA ASN A 212 17.15 0.24 9.81
C ASN A 212 18.19 0.10 8.66
N GLN A 213 18.12 0.96 7.63
CA GLN A 213 19.08 0.94 6.52
C GLN A 213 20.48 1.35 7.03
N LYS A 214 21.54 0.88 6.34
CA LYS A 214 22.92 1.27 6.64
C LYS A 214 23.06 2.80 6.55
N LYS A 215 23.84 3.40 7.46
CA LYS A 215 24.06 4.87 7.52
C LYS A 215 24.53 5.46 6.18
N ILE A 216 25.38 4.71 5.45
CA ILE A 216 25.85 5.13 4.14
C ILE A 216 24.70 5.30 3.13
N PHE A 217 23.73 4.36 3.12
CA PHE A 217 22.54 4.45 2.27
C PHE A 217 21.69 5.64 2.64
N ILE A 218 21.40 5.82 3.95
CA ILE A 218 20.59 6.94 4.46
C ILE A 218 21.22 8.28 4.05
N LYS A 219 22.55 8.41 4.17
CA LYS A 219 23.28 9.62 3.77
C LYS A 219 23.14 9.88 2.27
N LYS A 220 23.49 8.92 1.43
CA LYS A 220 23.39 9.03 -0.04
C LYS A 220 21.96 9.37 -0.47
N TYR A 221 20.96 8.69 0.12
CA TYR A 221 19.55 8.94 -0.18
C TYR A 221 19.13 10.37 0.18
N SER A 222 19.49 10.82 1.38
CA SER A 222 19.17 12.17 1.84
C SER A 222 19.85 13.27 1.01
N GLU A 223 21.08 13.04 0.56
CA GLU A 223 21.78 13.96 -0.34
C GLU A 223 21.11 14.08 -1.71
N LYS A 224 20.53 12.96 -2.21
CA LYS A 224 19.81 12.97 -3.48
C LYS A 224 18.42 13.58 -3.39
N THR A 225 17.71 13.47 -2.28
CA THR A 225 16.41 14.14 -2.13
C THR A 225 16.56 15.65 -2.02
N LEU A 226 15.63 16.40 -2.62
CA LEU A 226 15.61 17.89 -2.47
C LEU A 226 15.32 18.29 -1.03
N LEU A 227 14.46 17.55 -0.32
CA LEU A 227 14.12 17.79 1.09
C LEU A 227 15.17 17.25 2.07
N LYS A 228 16.32 16.73 1.59
CA LYS A 228 17.49 16.31 2.39
C LYS A 228 17.21 15.31 3.50
N ARG A 229 16.20 14.50 3.36
CA ARG A 229 15.86 13.41 4.27
C ARG A 229 15.14 12.28 3.57
N MET A 230 15.16 11.10 4.15
CA MET A 230 14.22 10.04 3.83
C MET A 230 12.83 10.36 4.41
N ALA A 231 11.79 9.75 3.85
CA ALA A 231 10.44 9.88 4.38
C ALA A 231 10.28 9.14 5.72
N ASN A 232 9.31 9.54 6.52
CA ASN A 232 8.74 8.75 7.61
C ASN A 232 7.37 8.21 7.19
N GLU A 233 6.77 7.34 8.01
CA GLU A 233 5.46 6.73 7.71
C GLU A 233 4.35 7.75 7.55
N SER A 234 4.39 8.87 8.28
CA SER A 234 3.35 9.89 8.19
C SER A 234 3.43 10.71 6.90
N ASP A 235 4.62 10.82 6.30
CA ASP A 235 4.77 11.44 4.98
C ASP A 235 3.98 10.66 3.91
N ILE A 236 3.76 9.36 4.12
CA ILE A 236 3.00 8.50 3.20
C ILE A 236 1.55 8.35 3.63
N SER A 237 1.27 8.13 4.92
CA SER A 237 -0.10 7.90 5.38
C SER A 237 -0.99 9.15 5.31
N ASN A 238 -0.44 10.37 5.35
CA ASN A 238 -1.21 11.60 5.17
C ASN A 238 -1.76 11.74 3.74
N PRO A 239 -0.95 11.60 2.66
CA PRO A 239 -1.47 11.56 1.29
C PRO A 239 -2.45 10.40 1.03
N VAL A 240 -2.24 9.22 1.66
CA VAL A 240 -3.23 8.12 1.60
C VAL A 240 -4.57 8.57 2.17
N LEU A 241 -4.58 9.18 3.35
CA LEU A 241 -5.80 9.71 3.97
C LEU A 241 -6.50 10.75 3.09
N PHE A 242 -5.73 11.66 2.46
CA PHE A 242 -6.26 12.62 1.51
C PHE A 242 -6.94 11.93 0.33
N LEU A 243 -6.28 10.97 -0.33
CA LEU A 243 -6.84 10.25 -1.47
C LEU A 243 -8.01 9.33 -1.09
N ALA A 244 -8.05 8.84 0.14
CA ALA A 244 -9.14 8.03 0.68
C ALA A 244 -10.38 8.86 1.05
N SER A 245 -10.25 10.17 1.22
CA SER A 245 -11.30 11.07 1.68
C SER A 245 -12.03 11.81 0.56
N ASP A 246 -13.11 12.51 0.91
CA ASP A 246 -13.87 13.34 -0.02
C ASP A 246 -13.10 14.62 -0.46
N MET A 247 -11.96 14.94 0.18
CA MET A 247 -11.09 16.05 -0.24
C MET A 247 -10.48 15.83 -1.62
N SER A 248 -10.38 14.58 -2.08
CA SER A 248 -9.90 14.19 -3.40
C SER A 248 -11.02 13.71 -4.34
N SER A 249 -12.24 14.19 -4.14
CA SER A 249 -13.44 13.73 -4.88
C SER A 249 -13.35 13.89 -6.41
N TYR A 250 -12.47 14.77 -6.90
CA TYR A 250 -12.22 14.99 -8.33
C TYR A 250 -10.88 14.42 -8.80
N ILE A 251 -10.26 13.51 -8.02
CA ILE A 251 -8.98 12.88 -8.35
C ILE A 251 -9.20 11.38 -8.52
N THR A 252 -8.99 10.86 -9.74
CA THR A 252 -8.98 9.43 -10.07
C THR A 252 -7.98 9.14 -11.18
N GLY A 253 -7.38 7.95 -11.18
CA GLY A 253 -6.35 7.54 -12.14
C GLY A 253 -4.98 8.21 -11.92
N HIS A 254 -4.82 8.96 -10.84
CA HIS A 254 -3.58 9.69 -10.54
C HIS A 254 -2.55 8.81 -9.84
N ASN A 255 -1.27 9.01 -10.17
CA ASN A 255 -0.13 8.51 -9.42
C ASN A 255 0.53 9.68 -8.68
N LEU A 256 0.32 9.77 -7.37
CA LEU A 256 0.91 10.80 -6.52
C LEU A 256 2.31 10.35 -6.07
N ILE A 257 3.33 11.00 -6.57
CA ILE A 257 4.72 10.76 -6.16
C ILE A 257 4.97 11.47 -4.83
N VAL A 258 5.49 10.75 -3.84
CA VAL A 258 5.76 11.24 -2.48
C VAL A 258 7.18 10.85 -2.10
N ASP A 259 8.16 11.59 -2.58
CA ASP A 259 9.57 11.16 -2.60
C ASP A 259 10.59 12.22 -2.16
N GLY A 260 10.12 13.37 -1.68
CA GLY A 260 11.00 14.50 -1.29
C GLY A 260 11.78 15.09 -2.46
N GLY A 261 11.29 14.92 -3.69
CA GLY A 261 11.93 15.42 -4.92
C GLY A 261 13.07 14.53 -5.43
N PHE A 262 13.10 13.25 -5.01
CA PHE A 262 14.12 12.29 -5.45
C PHE A 262 14.09 12.04 -6.97
N THR A 263 12.90 11.94 -7.56
CA THR A 263 12.74 11.58 -8.99
C THR A 263 12.97 12.73 -9.96
N ILE A 264 13.07 13.95 -9.48
CA ILE A 264 13.24 15.15 -10.33
C ILE A 264 14.63 15.80 -10.19
N LYS A 265 15.55 15.13 -9.49
CA LYS A 265 16.93 15.59 -9.28
C LYS A 265 17.94 14.68 -9.99
#